data_e5214a3f3f04245db6275013a1c5e602
#
_entry.id   e5214a3f3f04245db6275013a1c5e602
#
_cell.length_a   1.000
_cell.length_b   1.000
_cell.length_c   1.000
_cell.angle_alpha   90.00
_cell.angle_beta   90.00
_cell.angle_gamma   90.00
#
_symmetry.space_group_name_H-M   'P 1'
#
loop_
_entity.id
_entity.type
_entity.pdbx_description
1 polymer ?
#
loop_
_entity_poly.entity_id
_entity_poly.type
_entity_poly.pdbx_seq_one_letter_code
_entity_poly.pdbx_strand_id
1 'polypeptide(L)'
;YSVIFLGGGASMQFCMIPYNFLGKKAAYVNTGVWSKKAIAEAKLWGEVEVIASSEDRNFTYYPKGFQIPADVDYLHITSNNTIRGTEIFEDLDSPVPLIADMSSDICSRPIDVKKYMMIYGGCQKNLGPAGATFVIIRNDYLDKVVADRKIPTMLKYQTHVDNGSMFNTPPCINIFAVG
;
A
#
# COMPACT_ATOMS: atom_id res chain seq x y z
N TYR A 1 -12.56 8.68 -4.45
CA TYR A 1 -11.20 8.18 -4.67
C TYR A 1 -10.46 8.99 -5.71
N SER A 2 -9.18 9.17 -5.50
CA SER A 2 -8.23 9.66 -6.51
C SER A 2 -7.36 8.51 -6.98
N VAL A 3 -7.10 8.49 -8.28
CA VAL A 3 -6.12 7.57 -8.91
C VAL A 3 -4.95 8.41 -9.38
N ILE A 4 -3.76 8.10 -8.88
CA ILE A 4 -2.53 8.82 -9.23
C ILE A 4 -1.43 7.86 -9.66
N PHE A 5 -0.56 8.36 -10.53
CA PHE A 5 0.62 7.64 -10.99
C PHE A 5 1.89 8.33 -10.47
N LEU A 6 2.79 7.55 -9.93
CA LEU A 6 4.00 8.01 -9.27
C LEU A 6 5.23 7.29 -9.82
N GLY A 7 6.41 7.82 -9.55
CA GLY A 7 7.68 7.11 -9.69
C GLY A 7 8.05 6.32 -8.43
N GLY A 8 9.15 5.59 -8.47
CA GLY A 8 9.76 4.93 -7.30
C GLY A 8 9.25 3.51 -6.98
N GLY A 9 8.24 3.01 -7.70
CA GLY A 9 7.69 1.66 -7.49
C GLY A 9 6.97 1.51 -6.16
N ALA A 10 6.51 0.29 -5.85
CA ALA A 10 5.93 -0.03 -4.56
C ALA A 10 6.90 0.23 -3.39
N SER A 11 8.22 0.16 -3.63
CA SER A 11 9.22 0.43 -2.60
C SER A 11 9.16 1.86 -2.07
N MET A 12 8.87 2.85 -2.93
CA MET A 12 8.65 4.22 -2.46
C MET A 12 7.38 4.33 -1.61
N GLN A 13 6.35 3.53 -1.91
CA GLN A 13 5.12 3.52 -1.12
C GLN A 13 5.34 2.94 0.29
N PHE A 14 6.26 1.99 0.46
CA PHE A 14 6.64 1.50 1.80
C PHE A 14 7.13 2.62 2.72
N CYS A 15 7.81 3.62 2.16
CA CYS A 15 8.25 4.82 2.87
C CYS A 15 7.12 5.88 2.97
N MET A 16 6.45 6.19 1.86
CA MET A 16 5.45 7.27 1.81
C MET A 16 4.24 7.00 2.71
N ILE A 17 3.75 5.77 2.76
CA ILE A 17 2.57 5.41 3.56
C ILE A 17 2.78 5.72 5.05
N PRO A 18 3.77 5.15 5.75
CA PRO A 18 3.97 5.46 7.14
C PRO A 18 4.36 6.92 7.36
N TYR A 19 5.06 7.53 6.42
CA TYR A 19 5.42 8.94 6.52
C TYR A 19 4.19 9.87 6.50
N ASN A 20 3.14 9.52 5.74
CA ASN A 20 1.91 10.30 5.69
C ASN A 20 0.92 9.91 6.81
N PHE A 21 0.76 8.62 7.12
CA PHE A 21 -0.41 8.13 7.87
C PHE A 21 -0.09 7.46 9.21
N LEU A 22 1.18 7.12 9.52
CA LEU A 22 1.53 6.51 10.80
C LEU A 22 1.75 7.59 11.86
N GLY A 23 0.72 7.84 12.66
CA GLY A 23 0.76 8.79 13.78
C GLY A 23 1.29 8.16 15.06
N LYS A 24 0.79 7.00 15.42
CA LYS A 24 1.16 6.27 16.63
C LYS A 24 1.55 4.83 16.34
N LYS A 25 0.61 4.03 15.85
CA LYS A 25 0.74 2.58 15.71
C LYS A 25 0.05 2.09 14.44
N ALA A 26 0.68 1.17 13.73
CA ALA A 26 0.05 0.49 12.59
C ALA A 26 0.14 -1.02 12.73
N ALA A 27 -0.87 -1.72 12.18
CA ALA A 27 -0.90 -3.17 12.10
C ALA A 27 -0.42 -3.66 10.72
N TYR A 28 0.33 -4.75 10.70
CA TYR A 28 0.84 -5.36 9.47
C TYR A 28 0.63 -6.86 9.48
N VAL A 29 0.32 -7.43 8.30
CA VAL A 29 0.35 -8.88 8.08
C VAL A 29 1.64 -9.24 7.34
N ASN A 30 2.47 -10.08 7.95
CA ASN A 30 3.75 -10.49 7.38
C ASN A 30 3.61 -11.77 6.56
N THR A 31 3.61 -11.63 5.24
CA THR A 31 3.44 -12.75 4.29
C THR A 31 4.67 -12.98 3.42
N GLY A 32 5.78 -12.28 3.66
CA GLY A 32 7.01 -12.52 2.90
C GLY A 32 7.94 -11.32 2.78
N VAL A 33 8.75 -11.32 1.74
CA VAL A 33 9.83 -10.34 1.55
C VAL A 33 9.29 -8.91 1.44
N TRP A 34 8.19 -8.72 0.70
CA TRP A 34 7.65 -7.38 0.45
C TRP A 34 6.99 -6.80 1.69
N SER A 35 6.19 -7.59 2.41
CA SER A 35 5.63 -7.18 3.70
C SER A 35 6.72 -6.88 4.74
N LYS A 36 7.80 -7.67 4.79
CA LYS A 36 8.96 -7.38 5.66
C LYS A 36 9.61 -6.03 5.34
N LYS A 37 9.76 -5.68 4.07
CA LYS A 37 10.30 -4.38 3.67
C LYS A 37 9.36 -3.25 4.09
N ALA A 38 8.06 -3.38 3.86
CA ALA A 38 7.08 -2.39 4.28
C ALA A 38 7.08 -2.20 5.82
N ILE A 39 7.16 -3.31 6.59
CA ILE A 39 7.29 -3.29 8.04
C ILE A 39 8.56 -2.56 8.49
N ALA A 40 9.69 -2.80 7.83
CA ALA A 40 10.96 -2.17 8.17
C ALA A 40 10.91 -0.65 8.00
N GLU A 41 10.33 -0.17 6.89
CA GLU A 41 10.14 1.26 6.65
C GLU A 41 9.18 1.91 7.66
N ALA A 42 8.07 1.23 7.98
CA ALA A 42 7.09 1.73 8.94
C ALA A 42 7.68 1.90 10.35
N LYS A 43 8.55 0.99 10.78
CA LYS A 43 9.23 1.04 12.09
C LYS A 43 10.12 2.27 12.28
N LEU A 44 10.47 2.98 11.22
CA LEU A 44 11.22 4.25 11.31
C LEU A 44 10.34 5.40 11.80
N TRP A 45 9.01 5.27 11.72
CA TRP A 45 8.06 6.37 11.90
C TRP A 45 7.11 6.20 13.09
N GLY A 46 6.95 4.98 13.60
CA GLY A 46 6.05 4.71 14.72
C GLY A 46 6.08 3.26 15.17
N GLU A 47 5.15 2.92 16.05
CA GLU A 47 4.99 1.56 16.54
C GLU A 47 4.37 0.68 15.43
N VAL A 48 4.92 -0.52 15.25
CA VAL A 48 4.41 -1.49 14.28
C VAL A 48 4.11 -2.81 14.96
N GLU A 49 2.85 -3.21 14.92
CA GLU A 49 2.40 -4.52 15.37
C GLU A 49 2.23 -5.48 14.20
N VAL A 50 2.94 -6.59 14.22
CA VAL A 50 2.74 -7.68 13.26
C VAL A 50 1.67 -8.61 13.83
N ILE A 51 0.42 -8.41 13.39
CA ILE A 51 -0.76 -9.12 13.94
C ILE A 51 -0.91 -10.55 13.42
N ALA A 52 -0.26 -10.87 12.32
CA ALA A 52 -0.22 -12.21 11.77
C ALA A 52 1.03 -12.40 10.90
N SER A 53 1.56 -13.61 10.88
CA SER A 53 2.73 -13.96 10.07
C SER A 53 2.66 -15.42 9.63
N SER A 54 3.13 -15.71 8.42
CA SER A 54 3.33 -17.07 7.91
C SER A 54 4.82 -17.46 7.83
N GLU A 55 5.67 -16.74 8.56
CA GLU A 55 7.12 -16.99 8.60
C GLU A 55 7.48 -18.36 9.18
N ASP A 56 6.66 -18.89 10.10
CA ASP A 56 6.77 -20.22 10.70
C ASP A 56 6.87 -21.36 9.67
N ARG A 57 6.21 -21.19 8.51
CA ARG A 57 6.25 -22.11 7.37
C ARG A 57 6.88 -21.50 6.14
N ASN A 58 7.86 -20.62 6.32
CA ASN A 58 8.58 -20.00 5.23
C ASN A 58 7.66 -19.34 4.19
N PHE A 59 6.56 -18.71 4.67
CA PHE A 59 5.58 -17.98 3.86
C PHE A 59 4.86 -18.82 2.79
N THR A 60 4.57 -20.07 3.08
CA THR A 60 3.89 -21.01 2.16
C THR A 60 2.36 -20.96 2.28
N TYR A 61 1.80 -20.11 3.14
CA TYR A 61 0.37 -19.90 3.30
C TYR A 61 0.06 -18.45 3.62
N TYR A 62 -1.21 -18.07 3.47
CA TYR A 62 -1.72 -16.78 3.94
C TYR A 62 -2.38 -16.97 5.31
N PRO A 63 -2.02 -16.18 6.36
CA PRO A 63 -2.62 -16.29 7.67
C PRO A 63 -4.12 -15.96 7.62
N LYS A 64 -4.94 -16.72 8.36
CA LYS A 64 -6.40 -16.50 8.48
C LYS A 64 -6.79 -16.40 9.94
N GLY A 65 -7.96 -15.78 10.20
CA GLY A 65 -8.56 -15.73 11.52
C GLY A 65 -7.82 -14.86 12.54
N PHE A 66 -6.92 -13.96 12.10
CA PHE A 66 -6.26 -13.01 12.98
C PHE A 66 -7.19 -11.88 13.40
N GLN A 67 -6.96 -11.34 14.59
CA GLN A 67 -7.69 -10.21 15.11
C GLN A 67 -7.03 -8.90 14.70
N ILE A 68 -7.83 -7.92 14.28
CA ILE A 68 -7.34 -6.60 13.89
C ILE A 68 -7.56 -5.67 15.08
N PRO A 69 -6.49 -5.07 15.68
CA PRO A 69 -6.63 -4.10 16.75
C PRO A 69 -7.40 -2.85 16.27
N ALA A 70 -8.27 -2.32 17.12
CA ALA A 70 -9.03 -1.11 16.78
C ALA A 70 -8.27 0.20 17.09
N ASP A 71 -7.14 0.11 17.77
CA ASP A 71 -6.32 1.23 18.24
C ASP A 71 -5.13 1.54 17.31
N VAL A 72 -5.19 1.14 16.05
CA VAL A 72 -4.16 1.38 15.05
C VAL A 72 -4.60 2.40 14.00
N ASP A 73 -3.66 3.16 13.48
CA ASP A 73 -3.90 4.17 12.44
C ASP A 73 -4.34 3.52 11.12
N TYR A 74 -3.79 2.33 10.80
CA TYR A 74 -4.16 1.53 9.65
C TYR A 74 -3.68 0.07 9.78
N LEU A 75 -4.29 -0.80 8.98
CA LEU A 75 -3.81 -2.15 8.68
C LEU A 75 -3.18 -2.19 7.30
N HIS A 76 -1.98 -2.73 7.19
CA HIS A 76 -1.31 -2.95 5.91
C HIS A 76 -1.19 -4.42 5.57
N ILE A 77 -1.55 -4.77 4.33
CA ILE A 77 -1.43 -6.12 3.77
C ILE A 77 -0.68 -6.10 2.44
N THR A 78 -0.06 -7.22 2.10
CA THR A 78 0.41 -7.55 0.75
C THR A 78 -0.48 -8.66 0.23
N SER A 79 -1.36 -8.35 -0.73
CA SER A 79 -2.42 -9.26 -1.17
C SER A 79 -1.90 -10.48 -1.89
N ASN A 80 -0.84 -10.32 -2.69
CA ASN A 80 -0.16 -11.41 -3.39
C ASN A 80 1.35 -11.33 -3.17
N ASN A 81 1.92 -12.42 -2.67
CA ASN A 81 3.36 -12.56 -2.51
C ASN A 81 3.96 -13.31 -3.70
N THR A 82 4.43 -12.57 -4.68
CA THR A 82 4.95 -13.08 -5.96
C THR A 82 6.07 -14.11 -5.81
N ILE A 83 6.92 -13.97 -4.79
CA ILE A 83 8.08 -14.87 -4.57
C ILE A 83 7.65 -16.24 -4.06
N ARG A 84 6.57 -16.29 -3.26
CA ARG A 84 6.11 -17.52 -2.61
C ARG A 84 4.84 -18.08 -3.24
N GLY A 85 4.17 -17.32 -4.10
CA GLY A 85 2.94 -17.73 -4.75
C GLY A 85 1.75 -17.82 -3.78
N THR A 86 1.73 -17.00 -2.72
CA THR A 86 0.62 -16.94 -1.77
C THR A 86 -0.20 -15.68 -1.99
N GLU A 87 -1.53 -15.82 -2.05
CA GLU A 87 -2.46 -14.76 -2.38
C GLU A 87 -3.70 -14.80 -1.49
N ILE A 88 -4.30 -13.62 -1.24
CA ILE A 88 -5.64 -13.48 -0.68
C ILE A 88 -6.64 -13.37 -1.83
N PHE A 89 -7.59 -14.29 -1.92
CA PHE A 89 -8.65 -14.28 -2.95
C PHE A 89 -9.92 -13.55 -2.49
N GLU A 90 -9.99 -13.10 -1.24
CA GLU A 90 -11.14 -12.44 -0.64
C GLU A 90 -10.76 -11.03 -0.20
N ASP A 91 -11.70 -10.08 -0.32
CA ASP A 91 -11.51 -8.75 0.23
C ASP A 91 -11.69 -8.79 1.74
N LEU A 92 -10.66 -8.39 2.47
CA LEU A 92 -10.65 -8.41 3.92
C LEU A 92 -11.60 -7.35 4.49
N ASP A 93 -12.42 -7.75 5.47
CA ASP A 93 -13.17 -6.81 6.29
C ASP A 93 -12.28 -6.27 7.41
N SER A 94 -12.10 -4.96 7.46
CA SER A 94 -11.25 -4.31 8.46
C SER A 94 -12.02 -3.22 9.21
N PRO A 95 -12.01 -3.24 10.55
CA PRO A 95 -12.60 -2.16 11.36
C PRO A 95 -11.77 -0.87 11.34
N VAL A 96 -10.57 -0.92 10.79
CA VAL A 96 -9.63 0.21 10.66
C VAL A 96 -9.27 0.44 9.20
N PRO A 97 -8.70 1.59 8.85
CA PRO A 97 -8.27 1.88 7.47
C PRO A 97 -7.38 0.78 6.89
N LEU A 98 -7.77 0.18 5.76
CA LEU A 98 -7.04 -0.90 5.11
C LEU A 98 -6.21 -0.37 3.95
N ILE A 99 -4.93 -0.70 3.94
CA ILE A 99 -3.97 -0.39 2.87
C ILE A 99 -3.45 -1.70 2.28
N ALA A 100 -3.47 -1.84 0.96
CA ALA A 100 -3.04 -3.04 0.28
C ALA A 100 -1.99 -2.77 -0.80
N ASP A 101 -0.87 -3.50 -0.72
CA ASP A 101 0.04 -3.69 -1.85
C ASP A 101 -0.55 -4.75 -2.77
N MET A 102 -1.05 -4.31 -3.93
CA MET A 102 -1.62 -5.16 -4.97
C MET A 102 -0.75 -5.17 -6.24
N SER A 103 0.56 -4.99 -6.11
CA SER A 103 1.46 -4.92 -7.28
C SER A 103 1.32 -6.11 -8.23
N SER A 104 1.04 -7.29 -7.73
CA SER A 104 1.06 -8.52 -8.54
C SER A 104 -0.31 -9.15 -8.80
N ASP A 105 -1.39 -8.62 -8.23
CA ASP A 105 -2.73 -9.18 -8.37
C ASP A 105 -3.82 -8.15 -8.69
N ILE A 106 -3.49 -6.85 -8.75
CA ILE A 106 -4.46 -5.84 -9.21
C ILE A 106 -5.02 -6.22 -10.59
N CYS A 107 -6.32 -6.07 -10.79
CA CYS A 107 -7.05 -6.46 -12.00
C CYS A 107 -7.04 -7.97 -12.32
N SER A 108 -6.59 -8.84 -11.43
CA SER A 108 -6.69 -10.30 -11.59
C SER A 108 -8.10 -10.82 -11.27
N ARG A 109 -8.83 -10.11 -10.43
CA ARG A 109 -10.20 -10.39 -10.00
C ARG A 109 -10.98 -9.12 -9.72
N PRO A 110 -12.31 -9.16 -9.67
CA PRO A 110 -13.12 -8.08 -9.10
C PRO A 110 -12.77 -7.87 -7.62
N ILE A 111 -12.68 -6.61 -7.19
CA ILE A 111 -12.45 -6.21 -5.80
C ILE A 111 -13.48 -5.15 -5.38
N ASP A 112 -13.87 -5.14 -4.12
CA ASP A 112 -14.64 -4.03 -3.55
C ASP A 112 -13.70 -2.94 -3.06
N VAL A 113 -13.42 -1.96 -3.93
CA VAL A 113 -12.53 -0.83 -3.64
C VAL A 113 -12.95 -0.07 -2.37
N LYS A 114 -14.23 -0.08 -2.00
CA LYS A 114 -14.75 0.63 -0.82
C LYS A 114 -14.21 0.09 0.51
N LYS A 115 -13.74 -1.15 0.54
CA LYS A 115 -13.10 -1.75 1.72
C LYS A 115 -11.72 -1.21 2.00
N TYR A 116 -11.10 -0.52 1.04
CA TYR A 116 -9.72 -0.04 1.13
C TYR A 116 -9.66 1.48 1.32
N MET A 117 -8.86 1.92 2.27
CA MET A 117 -8.41 3.30 2.33
C MET A 117 -7.48 3.61 1.15
N MET A 118 -6.58 2.67 0.86
CA MET A 118 -5.60 2.80 -0.22
C MET A 118 -5.27 1.44 -0.82
N ILE A 119 -5.18 1.42 -2.14
CA ILE A 119 -4.58 0.33 -2.92
C ILE A 119 -3.42 0.92 -3.69
N TYR A 120 -2.29 0.24 -3.71
CA TYR A 120 -1.14 0.68 -4.49
C TYR A 120 -0.39 -0.49 -5.09
N GLY A 121 0.48 -0.19 -6.05
CA GLY A 121 1.37 -1.21 -6.61
C GLY A 121 2.25 -0.68 -7.72
N GLY A 122 3.35 -1.38 -7.96
CA GLY A 122 4.18 -1.17 -9.14
C GLY A 122 3.53 -1.79 -10.37
N CYS A 123 3.47 -1.05 -11.47
CA CYS A 123 2.82 -1.53 -12.70
C CYS A 123 3.55 -2.69 -13.37
N GLN A 124 4.84 -2.87 -13.13
CA GLN A 124 5.72 -3.85 -13.81
C GLN A 124 5.36 -5.32 -13.64
N LYS A 125 4.34 -5.64 -12.89
CA LYS A 125 3.89 -7.03 -12.70
C LYS A 125 2.60 -7.29 -13.50
N ASN A 126 1.44 -6.97 -12.92
CA ASN A 126 0.17 -7.34 -13.52
C ASN A 126 -0.45 -6.29 -14.44
N LEU A 127 -0.06 -5.02 -14.33
CA LEU A 127 -0.67 -3.94 -15.12
C LEU A 127 0.06 -3.61 -16.42
N GLY A 128 1.40 -3.58 -16.42
CA GLY A 128 2.11 -3.09 -17.60
C GLY A 128 3.63 -2.99 -17.42
N PRO A 129 4.29 -2.03 -18.10
CA PRO A 129 5.74 -1.90 -18.08
C PRO A 129 6.25 -1.30 -16.76
N ALA A 130 7.55 -1.51 -16.50
CA ALA A 130 8.23 -0.91 -15.36
C ALA A 130 8.36 0.59 -15.50
N GLY A 131 8.26 1.34 -14.38
CA GLY A 131 8.47 2.79 -14.33
C GLY A 131 7.32 3.57 -13.73
N ALA A 132 6.09 3.06 -13.79
CA ALA A 132 4.94 3.65 -13.14
C ALA A 132 4.55 2.87 -11.88
N THR A 133 4.06 3.60 -10.89
CA THR A 133 3.40 3.10 -9.68
C THR A 133 2.01 3.68 -9.65
N PHE A 134 0.99 2.87 -9.49
CA PHE A 134 -0.38 3.36 -9.28
C PHE A 134 -0.68 3.47 -7.78
N VAL A 135 -1.50 4.44 -7.42
CA VAL A 135 -2.10 4.59 -6.10
C VAL A 135 -3.56 4.96 -6.27
N ILE A 136 -4.45 4.20 -5.67
CA ILE A 136 -5.89 4.48 -5.55
C ILE A 136 -6.13 4.82 -4.09
N ILE A 137 -6.50 6.06 -3.78
CA ILE A 137 -6.65 6.54 -2.41
C ILE A 137 -8.02 7.20 -2.20
N ARG A 138 -8.63 6.94 -1.05
CA ARG A 138 -9.86 7.64 -0.65
C ARG A 138 -9.55 9.11 -0.34
N ASN A 139 -10.33 10.01 -0.90
CA ASN A 139 -10.10 11.46 -0.77
C ASN A 139 -10.22 11.96 0.67
N ASP A 140 -11.11 11.36 1.47
CA ASP A 140 -11.30 11.71 2.88
C ASP A 140 -10.11 11.35 3.79
N TYR A 141 -9.11 10.62 3.28
CA TYR A 141 -7.87 10.35 3.99
C TYR A 141 -6.72 11.28 3.59
N LEU A 142 -6.84 12.03 2.53
CA LEU A 142 -5.83 13.01 2.13
C LEU A 142 -5.65 14.12 3.19
N ASP A 143 -6.73 14.44 3.90
CA ASP A 143 -6.72 15.43 5.00
C ASP A 143 -6.31 14.80 6.36
N LYS A 144 -6.19 13.47 6.45
CA LYS A 144 -5.82 12.75 7.67
C LYS A 144 -4.32 12.43 7.77
N VAL A 145 -3.52 13.21 7.08
CA VAL A 145 -2.06 13.13 7.17
C VAL A 145 -1.62 13.55 8.59
N VAL A 146 -0.57 12.95 9.11
CA VAL A 146 -0.01 13.28 10.45
C VAL A 146 0.34 14.77 10.50
N ALA A 147 -0.46 15.54 11.26
CA ALA A 147 -0.50 17.00 11.21
C ALA A 147 0.83 17.68 11.54
N ASP A 148 1.55 17.14 12.52
CA ASP A 148 2.80 17.77 13.03
C ASP A 148 4.06 17.33 12.25
N ARG A 149 3.90 16.50 11.23
CA ARG A 149 5.03 16.00 10.45
C ARG A 149 5.32 16.88 9.26
N LYS A 150 6.55 17.38 9.17
CA LYS A 150 7.02 18.09 7.97
C LYS A 150 7.32 17.09 6.86
N ILE A 151 6.34 16.86 5.99
CA ILE A 151 6.46 15.95 4.87
C ILE A 151 7.02 16.71 3.66
N PRO A 152 8.14 16.25 3.05
CA PRO A 152 8.63 16.83 1.79
C PRO A 152 7.56 16.81 0.69
N THR A 153 7.51 17.86 -0.12
CA THR A 153 6.45 18.05 -1.13
C THR A 153 6.25 16.84 -2.02
N MET A 154 7.34 16.22 -2.48
CA MET A 154 7.30 15.02 -3.34
C MET A 154 6.76 13.77 -2.64
N LEU A 155 6.75 13.73 -1.31
CA LEU A 155 6.27 12.57 -0.54
C LEU A 155 4.83 12.75 -0.03
N LYS A 156 4.18 13.89 -0.33
CA LYS A 156 2.78 14.13 0.01
C LYS A 156 1.87 13.60 -1.09
N TYR A 157 0.93 12.73 -0.75
CA TYR A 157 -0.07 12.27 -1.71
C TYR A 157 -0.91 13.42 -2.28
N GLN A 158 -1.29 14.39 -1.44
CA GLN A 158 -2.06 15.56 -1.85
C GLN A 158 -1.38 16.32 -3.00
N THR A 159 -0.05 16.50 -2.95
CA THR A 159 0.71 17.16 -4.02
C THR A 159 0.46 16.51 -5.38
N HIS A 160 0.46 15.18 -5.43
CA HIS A 160 0.26 14.44 -6.66
C HIS A 160 -1.19 14.43 -7.13
N VAL A 161 -2.14 14.43 -6.20
CA VAL A 161 -3.58 14.56 -6.51
C VAL A 161 -3.86 15.94 -7.12
N ASP A 162 -3.41 17.02 -6.48
CA ASP A 162 -3.63 18.40 -6.93
C ASP A 162 -3.03 18.70 -8.30
N ASN A 163 -1.99 17.98 -8.67
CA ASN A 163 -1.30 18.15 -9.95
C ASN A 163 -1.62 17.03 -10.97
N GLY A 164 -2.65 16.20 -10.73
CA GLY A 164 -3.05 15.15 -11.67
C GLY A 164 -1.91 14.22 -12.06
N SER A 165 -1.06 13.84 -11.10
CA SER A 165 0.16 13.02 -11.28
C SER A 165 1.31 13.71 -12.06
N MET A 166 1.18 15.00 -12.35
CA MET A 166 2.15 15.75 -13.17
C MET A 166 2.95 16.80 -12.38
N PHE A 167 3.07 16.62 -11.07
CA PHE A 167 3.91 17.51 -10.26
C PHE A 167 5.39 17.47 -10.71
N ASN A 168 5.87 16.31 -11.11
CA ASN A 168 7.11 16.10 -11.83
C ASN A 168 6.82 15.35 -13.14
N THR A 169 7.75 15.31 -14.05
CA THR A 169 7.60 14.62 -15.35
C THR A 169 7.23 13.14 -15.12
N PRO A 170 6.03 12.69 -15.50
CA PRO A 170 5.60 11.32 -15.30
C PRO A 170 6.15 10.39 -16.40
N PRO A 171 6.19 9.08 -16.17
CA PRO A 171 6.56 8.10 -17.19
C PRO A 171 5.40 7.89 -18.19
N CYS A 172 5.15 8.89 -19.07
CA CYS A 172 3.96 8.98 -19.92
C CYS A 172 3.68 7.71 -20.73
N ILE A 173 4.73 7.14 -21.36
CA ILE A 173 4.57 5.93 -22.17
C ILE A 173 4.13 4.71 -21.36
N ASN A 174 4.60 4.62 -20.11
CA ASN A 174 4.24 3.54 -19.19
C ASN A 174 2.80 3.70 -18.72
N ILE A 175 2.38 4.94 -18.43
CA ILE A 175 1.00 5.25 -18.03
C ILE A 175 0.05 4.97 -19.20
N PHE A 176 0.41 5.38 -20.41
CA PHE A 176 -0.36 5.09 -21.63
C PHE A 176 -0.54 3.58 -21.87
N ALA A 177 0.50 2.79 -21.59
CA ALA A 177 0.44 1.34 -21.76
C ALA A 177 -0.39 0.60 -20.67
N VAL A 178 -0.72 1.28 -19.56
CA VAL A 178 -1.56 0.76 -18.47
C VAL A 178 -3.04 1.05 -18.73
N GLY A 179 -3.37 2.17 -19.36
CA GLY A 179 -4.75 2.63 -19.64
C GLY A 179 -5.21 2.34 -21.03
#